data_2e55f7e7d705a08ab2bacc0ce6acdf1d
#
_entry.id   2e55f7e7d705a08ab2bacc0ce6acdf1d
#
_cell.length_a   1.000
_cell.length_b   1.000
_cell.length_c   1.000
_cell.angle_alpha   90.00
_cell.angle_beta   90.00
_cell.angle_gamma   90.00
#
_symmetry.space_group_name_H-M   'P 1'
#
loop_
_entity.id
_entity.type
_entity.pdbx_description
1 polymer ?
#
loop_
_entity_poly.entity_id
_entity_poly.type
_entity_poly.pdbx_seq_one_letter_code
_entity_poly.pdbx_strand_id
1 'polypeptide(L)'
;MKALIRLLREPARALCLALLLAAYPPAHAGHFALIGDMPYSDGEIEMMHTILQEIANDDSIAFVVHDGDIKSGSERCDDARFKARRDDFDGSRHPFILIPGDNDWTDCHRASNGGFDPEERLSKLRELFAAGAESLGRRRIRLTRQGDLQPQFAAWRENVRWVFEEVLLVGLNIPGSNNNWKNRGDNREFHTRLAANTAWLETAFADARAAGLRAVMLVIQANPDFEGDAARKSGTRPGFRDGYAEFKTQLAREARAFGGPVVLVHGDTHSYRIDQPLQDAAGNTLSNVTRVETFGSPGLGWIKVSIDPQHPALFRFSARRFMRSP
;
A
#
# COMPACT_ATOMS: atom_id res chain seq x y z
N MET A 1 79.91 -47.61 1.05
CA MET A 1 78.53 -48.02 0.72
C MET A 1 77.69 -46.69 0.57
N LYS A 2 77.48 -46.29 -0.65
CA LYS A 2 76.82 -44.98 -0.96
C LYS A 2 75.41 -45.29 -1.44
N ALA A 3 74.36 -44.82 -0.69
CA ALA A 3 72.98 -44.94 -1.10
C ALA A 3 72.56 -43.58 -1.79
N LEU A 4 72.10 -43.76 -3.02
CA LEU A 4 71.72 -42.71 -3.91
C LEU A 4 70.25 -42.39 -3.70
N ILE A 5 69.89 -41.15 -3.15
CA ILE A 5 68.52 -40.71 -3.02
C ILE A 5 68.14 -40.06 -4.33
N ARG A 6 67.19 -40.60 -5.06
CA ARG A 6 66.51 -40.04 -6.22
C ARG A 6 65.39 -39.09 -5.75
N LEU A 7 65.53 -37.80 -5.97
CA LEU A 7 64.45 -36.83 -5.86
C LEU A 7 63.55 -36.92 -7.09
N LEU A 8 62.34 -37.40 -6.89
CA LEU A 8 61.26 -37.27 -7.87
C LEU A 8 60.66 -35.87 -7.80
N ARG A 9 60.82 -35.12 -8.88
CA ARG A 9 60.15 -33.84 -9.10
C ARG A 9 58.72 -34.15 -9.54
N GLU A 10 57.72 -33.78 -8.73
CA GLU A 10 56.31 -33.74 -9.10
C GLU A 10 56.04 -32.42 -9.88
N PRO A 11 55.28 -32.45 -11.02
CA PRO A 11 54.89 -31.26 -11.70
C PRO A 11 53.72 -30.58 -10.97
N ALA A 12 53.90 -29.33 -10.60
CA ALA A 12 52.86 -28.46 -10.06
C ALA A 12 51.70 -28.36 -11.07
N ARG A 13 50.56 -28.95 -10.76
CA ARG A 13 49.30 -28.72 -11.46
C ARG A 13 48.76 -27.36 -11.05
N ALA A 14 48.93 -26.36 -11.91
CA ALA A 14 48.27 -25.08 -11.83
C ALA A 14 46.77 -25.34 -12.04
N LEU A 15 46.00 -25.29 -10.96
CA LEU A 15 44.53 -25.31 -10.99
C LEU A 15 44.06 -23.92 -11.42
N CYS A 16 43.78 -23.71 -12.71
CA CYS A 16 43.10 -22.52 -13.19
C CYS A 16 41.66 -22.55 -12.68
N LEU A 17 41.43 -21.84 -11.57
CA LEU A 17 40.09 -21.53 -11.09
C LEU A 17 39.46 -20.49 -12.05
N ALA A 18 38.79 -20.99 -13.10
CA ALA A 18 37.95 -20.13 -13.93
C ALA A 18 36.77 -19.68 -13.06
N LEU A 19 36.81 -18.46 -12.56
CA LEU A 19 35.66 -17.75 -12.00
C LEU A 19 34.67 -17.58 -13.14
N LEU A 20 33.69 -18.48 -13.22
CA LEU A 20 32.44 -18.25 -13.95
C LEU A 20 31.73 -17.10 -13.23
N LEU A 21 32.01 -15.87 -13.65
CA LEU A 21 31.12 -14.75 -13.43
C LEU A 21 29.81 -15.10 -14.14
N ALA A 22 28.89 -15.72 -13.42
CA ALA A 22 27.50 -15.80 -13.85
C ALA A 22 27.06 -14.36 -14.04
N ALA A 23 26.97 -13.91 -15.28
CA ALA A 23 26.32 -12.67 -15.63
C ALA A 23 24.85 -12.83 -15.22
N TYR A 24 24.51 -12.36 -14.03
CA TYR A 24 23.10 -12.16 -13.68
C TYR A 24 22.53 -11.23 -14.75
N PRO A 25 21.43 -11.61 -15.42
CA PRO A 25 20.77 -10.68 -16.30
C PRO A 25 20.48 -9.41 -15.50
N PRO A 26 20.62 -8.22 -16.11
CA PRO A 26 20.29 -6.99 -15.40
C PRO A 26 18.89 -7.14 -14.84
N ALA A 27 18.74 -6.92 -13.53
CA ALA A 27 17.44 -6.94 -12.89
C ALA A 27 16.58 -5.88 -13.60
N HIS A 28 15.58 -6.32 -14.34
CA HIS A 28 14.63 -5.42 -14.99
C HIS A 28 13.80 -4.73 -13.91
N ALA A 29 13.54 -3.43 -14.08
CA ALA A 29 12.68 -2.71 -13.16
C ALA A 29 11.27 -3.34 -13.17
N GLY A 30 10.76 -3.70 -12.00
CA GLY A 30 9.38 -4.13 -11.83
C GLY A 30 8.45 -2.91 -11.80
N HIS A 31 7.28 -2.98 -12.43
CA HIS A 31 6.34 -1.86 -12.49
C HIS A 31 4.95 -2.25 -12.01
N PHE A 32 4.26 -1.31 -11.38
CA PHE A 32 2.85 -1.44 -11.04
C PHE A 32 2.16 -0.08 -11.05
N ALA A 33 0.82 -0.08 -11.00
CA ALA A 33 0.01 1.12 -11.03
C ALA A 33 -0.64 1.40 -9.68
N LEU A 34 -0.70 2.69 -9.31
CA LEU A 34 -1.48 3.18 -8.17
C LEU A 34 -2.59 4.10 -8.68
N ILE A 35 -3.79 3.91 -8.16
CA ILE A 35 -4.98 4.77 -8.35
C ILE A 35 -5.70 4.88 -7.00
N GLY A 36 -6.57 5.87 -6.85
CA GLY A 36 -7.40 6.06 -5.66
C GLY A 36 -8.48 7.11 -5.85
N ASP A 37 -9.37 7.24 -4.88
CA ASP A 37 -10.39 8.30 -4.78
C ASP A 37 -11.16 8.51 -6.10
N MET A 38 -11.59 7.40 -6.73
CA MET A 38 -12.34 7.37 -7.99
C MET A 38 -13.16 6.08 -8.15
N PRO A 39 -14.27 6.09 -8.92
CA PRO A 39 -14.94 7.24 -9.53
C PRO A 39 -15.97 7.85 -8.56
N TYR A 40 -16.18 9.17 -8.60
CA TYR A 40 -17.12 9.90 -7.75
C TYR A 40 -18.37 10.40 -8.49
N SER A 41 -18.53 10.06 -9.74
CA SER A 41 -19.69 10.37 -10.57
C SER A 41 -19.79 9.42 -11.77
N ASP A 42 -20.93 9.38 -12.43
CA ASP A 42 -21.13 8.57 -13.64
C ASP A 42 -20.13 8.96 -14.76
N GLY A 43 -19.83 10.26 -14.93
CA GLY A 43 -18.83 10.68 -15.90
C GLY A 43 -17.41 10.25 -15.55
N GLU A 44 -17.10 10.03 -14.28
CA GLU A 44 -15.82 9.51 -13.84
C GLU A 44 -15.72 7.99 -13.96
N ILE A 45 -16.83 7.27 -14.03
CA ILE A 45 -16.81 5.82 -14.34
C ILE A 45 -16.18 5.58 -15.71
N GLU A 46 -16.58 6.34 -16.73
CA GLU A 46 -16.01 6.24 -18.07
C GLU A 46 -14.52 6.61 -18.08
N MET A 47 -14.15 7.64 -17.32
CA MET A 47 -12.74 8.04 -17.17
C MET A 47 -11.93 6.96 -16.45
N MET A 48 -12.45 6.35 -15.41
CA MET A 48 -11.79 5.22 -14.70
C MET A 48 -11.59 4.05 -15.68
N HIS A 49 -12.60 3.69 -16.47
CA HIS A 49 -12.45 2.64 -17.49
C HIS A 49 -11.36 2.99 -18.52
N THR A 50 -11.26 4.26 -18.92
CA THR A 50 -10.19 4.73 -19.81
C THR A 50 -8.82 4.61 -19.17
N ILE A 51 -8.68 4.98 -17.89
CA ILE A 51 -7.45 4.81 -17.10
C ILE A 51 -7.08 3.31 -17.00
N LEU A 52 -8.04 2.46 -16.66
CA LEU A 52 -7.81 1.01 -16.59
C LEU A 52 -7.40 0.40 -17.94
N GLN A 53 -7.95 0.93 -19.05
CA GLN A 53 -7.55 0.51 -20.38
C GLN A 53 -6.13 1.00 -20.76
N GLU A 54 -5.75 2.21 -20.37
CA GLU A 54 -4.38 2.71 -20.55
C GLU A 54 -3.39 1.82 -19.79
N ILE A 55 -3.69 1.54 -18.51
CA ILE A 55 -2.89 0.62 -17.68
C ILE A 55 -2.84 -0.77 -18.32
N ALA A 56 -3.95 -1.28 -18.84
CA ALA A 56 -4.03 -2.59 -19.49
C ALA A 56 -3.18 -2.71 -20.75
N ASN A 57 -2.93 -1.60 -21.44
CA ASN A 57 -2.08 -1.55 -22.64
C ASN A 57 -0.58 -1.51 -22.31
N ASP A 58 -0.20 -1.33 -21.05
CA ASP A 58 1.19 -1.39 -20.60
C ASP A 58 1.52 -2.80 -20.07
N ASP A 59 2.13 -3.63 -20.92
CA ASP A 59 2.50 -5.01 -20.57
C ASP A 59 3.52 -5.10 -19.43
N SER A 60 4.22 -4.02 -19.13
CA SER A 60 5.19 -3.99 -18.03
C SER A 60 4.54 -3.91 -16.65
N ILE A 61 3.24 -3.57 -16.56
CA ILE A 61 2.52 -3.47 -15.28
C ILE A 61 2.22 -4.87 -14.73
N ALA A 62 2.70 -5.13 -13.52
CA ALA A 62 2.48 -6.39 -12.82
C ALA A 62 1.11 -6.46 -12.15
N PHE A 63 0.65 -5.36 -11.56
CA PHE A 63 -0.63 -5.26 -10.85
C PHE A 63 -1.06 -3.80 -10.70
N VAL A 64 -2.32 -3.60 -10.27
CA VAL A 64 -2.91 -2.30 -9.91
C VAL A 64 -3.28 -2.32 -8.44
N VAL A 65 -2.99 -1.24 -7.72
CA VAL A 65 -3.48 -1.01 -6.34
C VAL A 65 -4.37 0.22 -6.35
N HIS A 66 -5.55 0.07 -5.78
CA HIS A 66 -6.49 1.17 -5.50
C HIS A 66 -6.47 1.43 -4.00
N ASP A 67 -6.09 2.64 -3.60
CA ASP A 67 -5.90 2.97 -2.19
C ASP A 67 -7.19 3.39 -1.45
N GLY A 68 -8.35 3.22 -2.09
CA GLY A 68 -9.65 3.38 -1.43
C GLY A 68 -10.54 4.44 -2.07
N ASP A 69 -11.72 4.58 -1.49
CA ASP A 69 -12.76 5.50 -1.94
C ASP A 69 -13.22 5.22 -3.38
N ILE A 70 -13.87 4.05 -3.55
CA ILE A 70 -14.40 3.57 -4.83
C ILE A 70 -15.75 4.21 -5.20
N LYS A 71 -16.20 5.17 -4.42
CA LYS A 71 -17.39 6.01 -4.64
C LYS A 71 -17.23 7.33 -3.88
N SER A 72 -18.02 8.33 -4.24
CA SER A 72 -18.00 9.63 -3.52
C SER A 72 -18.58 9.54 -2.11
N GLY A 73 -18.17 10.47 -1.25
CA GLY A 73 -18.69 10.61 0.12
C GLY A 73 -20.18 10.95 0.22
N SER A 74 -20.89 11.13 -0.90
CA SER A 74 -22.32 11.39 -0.96
C SER A 74 -23.13 10.38 -1.77
N GLU A 75 -22.47 9.40 -2.41
CA GLU A 75 -23.15 8.29 -3.08
C GLU A 75 -23.58 7.20 -2.10
N ARG A 76 -24.68 6.49 -2.46
CA ARG A 76 -25.19 5.40 -1.62
C ARG A 76 -24.21 4.23 -1.53
N CYS A 77 -24.08 3.67 -0.32
CA CYS A 77 -23.30 2.47 -0.03
C CYS A 77 -24.11 1.18 -0.25
N ASP A 78 -24.98 1.10 -1.25
CA ASP A 78 -25.77 -0.10 -1.49
C ASP A 78 -24.96 -1.22 -2.18
N ASP A 79 -25.48 -2.45 -2.06
CA ASP A 79 -24.83 -3.64 -2.61
C ASP A 79 -24.64 -3.57 -4.13
N ALA A 80 -25.56 -2.90 -4.84
CA ALA A 80 -25.48 -2.76 -6.29
C ALA A 80 -24.25 -1.92 -6.69
N ARG A 81 -23.97 -0.84 -5.96
CA ARG A 81 -22.78 0.01 -6.18
C ARG A 81 -21.49 -0.78 -5.93
N PHE A 82 -21.41 -1.46 -4.80
CA PHE A 82 -20.20 -2.26 -4.47
C PHE A 82 -19.99 -3.40 -5.47
N LYS A 83 -21.08 -4.06 -5.87
CA LYS A 83 -20.99 -5.12 -6.88
C LYS A 83 -20.51 -4.58 -8.22
N ALA A 84 -21.02 -3.44 -8.67
CA ALA A 84 -20.58 -2.80 -9.91
C ALA A 84 -19.07 -2.49 -9.86
N ARG A 85 -18.56 -1.91 -8.76
CA ARG A 85 -17.12 -1.65 -8.58
C ARG A 85 -16.29 -2.93 -8.56
N ARG A 86 -16.81 -3.95 -7.90
CA ARG A 86 -16.15 -5.25 -7.91
C ARG A 86 -16.05 -5.84 -9.32
N ASP A 87 -17.11 -5.73 -10.10
CA ASP A 87 -17.15 -6.25 -11.47
C ASP A 87 -16.18 -5.44 -12.38
N ASP A 88 -16.09 -4.10 -12.21
CA ASP A 88 -15.09 -3.24 -12.88
C ASP A 88 -13.66 -3.73 -12.58
N PHE A 89 -13.33 -3.95 -11.32
CA PHE A 89 -11.98 -4.32 -10.88
C PHE A 89 -11.62 -5.78 -11.23
N ASP A 90 -12.59 -6.70 -11.14
CA ASP A 90 -12.39 -8.09 -11.56
C ASP A 90 -12.27 -8.21 -13.10
N GLY A 91 -12.80 -7.22 -13.83
CA GLY A 91 -12.60 -7.04 -15.27
C GLY A 91 -11.22 -6.51 -15.67
N SER A 92 -10.40 -6.01 -14.73
CA SER A 92 -9.05 -5.52 -15.01
C SER A 92 -8.18 -6.62 -15.65
N ARG A 93 -7.39 -6.26 -16.68
CA ARG A 93 -6.42 -7.17 -17.27
C ARG A 93 -5.36 -7.64 -16.28
N HIS A 94 -4.88 -6.72 -15.44
CA HIS A 94 -3.87 -6.96 -14.42
C HIS A 94 -4.49 -7.37 -13.09
N PRO A 95 -3.77 -8.09 -12.22
CA PRO A 95 -4.17 -8.29 -10.83
C PRO A 95 -4.55 -6.96 -10.21
N PHE A 96 -5.65 -6.94 -9.44
CA PHE A 96 -6.18 -5.71 -8.87
C PHE A 96 -6.38 -5.87 -7.36
N ILE A 97 -5.82 -4.96 -6.57
CA ILE A 97 -5.86 -4.95 -5.12
C ILE A 97 -6.57 -3.69 -4.64
N LEU A 98 -7.60 -3.84 -3.82
CA LEU A 98 -8.33 -2.73 -3.18
C LEU A 98 -7.97 -2.65 -1.70
N ILE A 99 -7.67 -1.43 -1.23
CA ILE A 99 -7.62 -1.06 0.17
C ILE A 99 -8.83 -0.17 0.44
N PRO A 100 -9.69 -0.46 1.42
CA PRO A 100 -10.92 0.30 1.63
C PRO A 100 -10.67 1.70 2.18
N GLY A 101 -11.44 2.69 1.69
CA GLY A 101 -11.46 4.05 2.19
C GLY A 101 -12.64 4.36 3.11
N ASP A 102 -12.75 5.60 3.60
CA ASP A 102 -13.83 6.00 4.50
C ASP A 102 -15.18 6.13 3.77
N ASN A 103 -15.19 6.60 2.53
CA ASN A 103 -16.41 6.63 1.72
C ASN A 103 -17.00 5.23 1.48
N ASP A 104 -16.17 4.20 1.57
CA ASP A 104 -16.57 2.83 1.28
C ASP A 104 -17.31 2.18 2.46
N TRP A 105 -17.12 2.67 3.69
CA TRP A 105 -17.76 2.05 4.84
C TRP A 105 -18.03 3.01 6.02
N THR A 106 -17.05 3.78 6.55
CA THR A 106 -17.28 4.60 7.75
C THR A 106 -18.34 5.66 7.52
N ASP A 107 -18.36 6.26 6.34
CA ASP A 107 -19.26 7.34 5.96
C ASP A 107 -20.65 6.86 5.53
N CYS A 108 -20.83 5.56 5.38
CA CYS A 108 -22.10 4.97 4.97
C CYS A 108 -23.26 5.22 5.95
N HIS A 109 -22.96 5.63 7.20
CA HIS A 109 -23.95 6.04 8.18
C HIS A 109 -24.66 7.36 7.83
N ARG A 110 -24.08 8.17 6.95
CA ARG A 110 -24.67 9.44 6.52
C ARG A 110 -25.96 9.20 5.75
N ALA A 111 -26.97 10.09 5.94
CA ALA A 111 -28.26 9.97 5.25
C ALA A 111 -28.10 9.98 3.72
N SER A 112 -27.20 10.82 3.17
CA SER A 112 -26.86 10.85 1.75
C SER A 112 -26.36 9.50 1.24
N ASN A 113 -25.65 8.74 2.08
CA ASN A 113 -25.06 7.45 1.73
C ASN A 113 -26.02 6.27 1.97
N GLY A 114 -27.23 6.55 2.44
CA GLY A 114 -28.29 5.57 2.68
C GLY A 114 -28.46 5.14 4.13
N GLY A 115 -27.69 5.70 5.08
CA GLY A 115 -27.83 5.45 6.51
C GLY A 115 -27.52 4.01 6.92
N PHE A 116 -26.57 3.37 6.25
CA PHE A 116 -26.16 1.99 6.54
C PHE A 116 -25.27 1.91 7.79
N ASP A 117 -25.26 0.76 8.44
CA ASP A 117 -24.32 0.47 9.50
C ASP A 117 -22.90 0.32 8.91
N PRO A 118 -21.88 1.10 9.38
CA PRO A 118 -20.52 1.04 8.86
C PRO A 118 -19.85 -0.33 8.98
N GLU A 119 -20.03 -1.04 10.11
CA GLU A 119 -19.40 -2.34 10.30
C GLU A 119 -20.04 -3.41 9.42
N GLU A 120 -21.34 -3.30 9.15
CA GLU A 120 -22.03 -4.15 8.18
C GLU A 120 -21.52 -3.87 6.76
N ARG A 121 -21.33 -2.60 6.36
CA ARG A 121 -20.76 -2.27 5.04
C ARG A 121 -19.33 -2.76 4.91
N LEU A 122 -18.50 -2.63 5.94
CA LEU A 122 -17.16 -3.21 5.95
C LEU A 122 -17.21 -4.74 5.78
N SER A 123 -18.17 -5.41 6.42
CA SER A 123 -18.36 -6.85 6.24
C SER A 123 -18.73 -7.20 4.79
N LYS A 124 -19.57 -6.37 4.14
CA LYS A 124 -19.92 -6.52 2.72
C LYS A 124 -18.70 -6.29 1.81
N LEU A 125 -17.86 -5.31 2.09
CA LEU A 125 -16.61 -5.11 1.34
C LEU A 125 -15.68 -6.34 1.46
N ARG A 126 -15.53 -6.89 2.65
CA ARG A 126 -14.74 -8.11 2.87
C ARG A 126 -15.27 -9.30 2.06
N GLU A 127 -16.60 -9.47 2.03
CA GLU A 127 -17.27 -10.50 1.22
C GLU A 127 -16.95 -10.33 -0.28
N LEU A 128 -17.04 -9.11 -0.80
CA LEU A 128 -16.91 -8.86 -2.23
C LEU A 128 -15.44 -8.78 -2.71
N PHE A 129 -14.56 -8.16 -1.92
CA PHE A 129 -13.21 -7.81 -2.38
C PHE A 129 -12.10 -8.59 -1.69
N ALA A 130 -12.38 -9.27 -0.57
CA ALA A 130 -11.38 -9.95 0.25
C ALA A 130 -11.74 -11.38 0.63
N ALA A 131 -12.69 -12.03 -0.05
CA ALA A 131 -13.16 -13.38 0.29
C ALA A 131 -12.07 -14.45 0.16
N GLY A 132 -11.24 -14.35 -0.88
CA GLY A 132 -10.18 -15.32 -1.17
C GLY A 132 -8.77 -14.83 -0.84
N ALA A 133 -7.79 -15.72 -1.06
CA ALA A 133 -6.37 -15.42 -0.91
C ALA A 133 -5.73 -14.84 -2.18
N GLU A 134 -6.53 -14.46 -3.16
CA GLU A 134 -6.07 -13.90 -4.43
C GLU A 134 -6.56 -12.46 -4.61
N SER A 135 -5.87 -11.71 -5.47
CA SER A 135 -6.32 -10.42 -5.97
C SER A 135 -7.58 -10.56 -6.82
N LEU A 136 -8.23 -9.45 -7.14
CA LEU A 136 -9.14 -9.34 -8.27
C LEU A 136 -8.37 -9.28 -9.59
N GLY A 137 -9.10 -9.11 -10.68
CA GLY A 137 -8.56 -9.03 -12.04
C GLY A 137 -8.58 -10.37 -12.78
N ARG A 138 -8.47 -10.30 -14.11
CA ARG A 138 -8.43 -11.49 -14.98
C ARG A 138 -7.16 -12.31 -14.78
N ARG A 139 -6.04 -11.67 -14.52
CA ARG A 139 -4.83 -12.29 -13.96
C ARG A 139 -4.85 -12.05 -12.46
N ARG A 140 -4.38 -13.02 -11.70
CA ARG A 140 -4.44 -12.95 -10.24
C ARG A 140 -3.09 -13.25 -9.64
N ILE A 141 -2.81 -12.62 -8.50
CA ILE A 141 -1.66 -12.93 -7.66
C ILE A 141 -2.13 -13.38 -6.28
N ARG A 142 -1.33 -14.23 -5.65
CA ARG A 142 -1.58 -14.65 -4.28
C ARG A 142 -1.25 -13.53 -3.31
N LEU A 143 -2.15 -13.29 -2.38
CA LEU A 143 -2.04 -12.31 -1.31
C LEU A 143 -2.06 -13.00 0.04
N THR A 144 -1.30 -12.50 1.00
CA THR A 144 -1.40 -12.93 2.40
C THR A 144 -2.33 -11.97 3.12
N ARG A 145 -3.43 -12.46 3.64
CA ARG A 145 -4.39 -11.65 4.40
C ARG A 145 -4.17 -11.81 5.90
N GLN A 146 -4.38 -10.75 6.67
CA GLN A 146 -4.21 -10.80 8.12
C GLN A 146 -5.10 -11.88 8.74
N GLY A 147 -6.37 -11.95 8.33
CA GLY A 147 -7.31 -12.92 8.86
C GLY A 147 -6.93 -14.39 8.64
N ASP A 148 -6.12 -14.67 7.61
CA ASP A 148 -5.62 -16.03 7.35
C ASP A 148 -4.34 -16.35 8.14
N LEU A 149 -3.54 -15.33 8.50
CA LEU A 149 -2.25 -15.51 9.18
C LEU A 149 -2.34 -15.34 10.70
N GLN A 150 -3.24 -14.49 11.18
CA GLN A 150 -3.40 -14.15 12.59
C GLN A 150 -4.82 -14.48 13.06
N PRO A 151 -5.08 -15.69 13.61
CA PRO A 151 -6.44 -16.16 13.93
C PRO A 151 -7.23 -15.25 14.88
N GLN A 152 -6.55 -14.54 15.80
CA GLN A 152 -7.17 -13.54 16.67
C GLN A 152 -7.72 -12.33 15.91
N PHE A 153 -7.31 -12.16 14.66
CA PHE A 153 -7.76 -11.12 13.75
C PHE A 153 -8.43 -11.69 12.49
N ALA A 154 -9.15 -12.80 12.61
CA ALA A 154 -9.76 -13.53 11.49
C ALA A 154 -10.72 -12.68 10.64
N ALA A 155 -11.34 -11.65 11.23
CA ALA A 155 -12.25 -10.76 10.52
C ALA A 155 -11.54 -9.75 9.59
N TRP A 156 -10.26 -9.41 9.84
CA TRP A 156 -9.54 -8.36 9.10
C TRP A 156 -8.90 -8.91 7.82
N ARG A 157 -9.74 -9.27 6.85
CA ARG A 157 -9.31 -9.84 5.58
C ARG A 157 -8.90 -8.78 4.55
N GLU A 158 -9.32 -7.55 4.72
CA GLU A 158 -8.93 -6.40 3.92
C GLU A 158 -7.47 -5.99 4.14
N ASN A 159 -6.93 -6.24 5.34
CA ASN A 159 -5.51 -6.09 5.60
C ASN A 159 -4.74 -7.18 4.84
N VAL A 160 -3.82 -6.76 3.99
CA VAL A 160 -3.20 -7.63 2.99
C VAL A 160 -1.72 -7.31 2.81
N ARG A 161 -0.91 -8.31 2.40
CA ARG A 161 0.48 -8.09 2.02
C ARG A 161 0.95 -9.08 0.96
N TRP A 162 1.95 -8.67 0.21
CA TRP A 162 2.64 -9.50 -0.79
C TRP A 162 4.04 -8.96 -1.05
N VAL A 163 4.90 -9.77 -1.65
CA VAL A 163 6.26 -9.36 -2.03
C VAL A 163 6.32 -9.19 -3.54
N PHE A 164 6.93 -8.12 -3.99
CA PHE A 164 7.24 -7.86 -5.40
C PHE A 164 8.59 -7.16 -5.51
N GLU A 165 9.51 -7.70 -6.31
CA GLU A 165 10.87 -7.14 -6.54
C GLU A 165 11.61 -6.79 -5.23
N GLU A 166 11.64 -7.73 -4.27
CA GLU A 166 12.28 -7.56 -2.96
C GLU A 166 11.69 -6.41 -2.10
N VAL A 167 10.48 -5.94 -2.44
CA VAL A 167 9.70 -4.97 -1.67
C VAL A 167 8.51 -5.68 -1.05
N LEU A 168 8.30 -5.49 0.25
CA LEU A 168 7.05 -5.89 0.91
C LEU A 168 6.00 -4.79 0.74
N LEU A 169 4.91 -5.10 0.05
CA LEU A 169 3.74 -4.24 -0.03
C LEU A 169 2.73 -4.66 1.04
N VAL A 170 2.16 -3.68 1.75
CA VAL A 170 1.27 -3.90 2.90
C VAL A 170 0.08 -2.96 2.78
N GLY A 171 -1.11 -3.51 2.60
CA GLY A 171 -2.37 -2.76 2.69
C GLY A 171 -2.95 -2.83 4.09
N LEU A 172 -3.43 -1.68 4.57
CA LEU A 172 -4.03 -1.51 5.90
C LEU A 172 -5.33 -0.71 5.80
N ASN A 173 -6.38 -1.19 6.44
CA ASN A 173 -7.62 -0.43 6.60
C ASN A 173 -7.42 0.70 7.63
N ILE A 174 -6.91 1.84 7.13
CA ILE A 174 -6.81 3.10 7.88
C ILE A 174 -7.56 4.13 7.04
N PRO A 175 -8.86 4.34 7.31
CA PRO A 175 -9.73 5.21 6.53
C PRO A 175 -9.55 6.68 6.90
N GLY A 176 -9.97 7.58 6.01
CA GLY A 176 -10.20 8.98 6.27
C GLY A 176 -11.11 9.24 7.47
N SER A 177 -11.76 10.39 7.52
CA SER A 177 -12.71 10.74 8.58
C SER A 177 -12.11 10.53 10.00
N ASN A 178 -10.85 10.98 10.17
CA ASN A 178 -10.08 10.85 11.42
C ASN A 178 -9.98 9.39 11.91
N ASN A 179 -9.76 8.46 10.99
CA ASN A 179 -9.62 7.03 11.28
C ASN A 179 -10.86 6.47 12.02
N ASN A 180 -12.05 6.94 11.67
CA ASN A 180 -13.32 6.61 12.33
C ASN A 180 -13.34 6.92 13.86
N TRP A 181 -12.43 7.75 14.36
CA TRP A 181 -12.47 8.18 15.76
C TRP A 181 -13.62 9.16 15.99
N LYS A 182 -14.45 8.89 16.99
CA LYS A 182 -15.57 9.74 17.41
C LYS A 182 -15.23 10.46 18.71
N ASN A 183 -15.31 11.79 18.71
CA ASN A 183 -15.08 12.57 19.95
C ASN A 183 -16.15 12.30 21.02
N ARG A 184 -17.32 11.82 20.63
CA ARG A 184 -18.40 11.37 21.50
C ARG A 184 -19.01 10.10 20.92
N GLY A 185 -19.22 9.10 21.77
CA GLY A 185 -19.83 7.84 21.37
C GLY A 185 -18.90 6.64 21.53
N ASP A 186 -19.29 5.53 20.92
CA ASP A 186 -18.55 4.27 20.98
C ASP A 186 -17.40 4.26 19.98
N ASN A 187 -16.18 4.02 20.46
CA ASN A 187 -14.96 3.86 19.69
C ASN A 187 -14.43 2.41 19.70
N ARG A 188 -15.28 1.44 20.01
CA ARG A 188 -14.88 0.02 20.06
C ARG A 188 -14.33 -0.45 18.73
N GLU A 189 -14.98 -0.08 17.62
CA GLU A 189 -14.49 -0.40 16.26
C GLU A 189 -13.08 0.15 16.05
N PHE A 190 -12.86 1.45 16.33
CA PHE A 190 -11.54 2.07 16.22
C PHE A 190 -10.48 1.30 17.02
N HIS A 191 -10.74 0.97 18.28
CA HIS A 191 -9.77 0.27 19.12
C HIS A 191 -9.48 -1.15 18.65
N THR A 192 -10.48 -1.89 18.17
CA THR A 192 -10.27 -3.26 17.68
C THR A 192 -9.52 -3.27 16.36
N ARG A 193 -9.81 -2.35 15.44
CA ARG A 193 -9.08 -2.19 14.19
C ARG A 193 -7.67 -1.67 14.43
N LEU A 194 -7.48 -0.72 15.34
CA LEU A 194 -6.14 -0.24 15.75
C LEU A 194 -5.27 -1.41 16.25
N ALA A 195 -5.81 -2.29 17.10
CA ALA A 195 -5.07 -3.45 17.58
C ALA A 195 -4.68 -4.41 16.43
N ALA A 196 -5.59 -4.66 15.49
CA ALA A 196 -5.33 -5.48 14.31
C ALA A 196 -4.25 -4.85 13.41
N ASN A 197 -4.40 -3.56 13.07
CA ASN A 197 -3.45 -2.83 12.24
C ASN A 197 -2.06 -2.76 12.87
N THR A 198 -1.99 -2.52 14.20
CA THR A 198 -0.73 -2.49 14.95
C THR A 198 0.00 -3.83 14.84
N ALA A 199 -0.68 -4.94 15.11
CA ALA A 199 -0.10 -6.28 15.01
C ALA A 199 0.32 -6.63 13.57
N TRP A 200 -0.48 -6.22 12.58
CA TRP A 200 -0.17 -6.47 11.17
C TRP A 200 1.07 -5.73 10.71
N LEU A 201 1.16 -4.44 11.03
CA LEU A 201 2.30 -3.60 10.68
C LEU A 201 3.60 -4.07 11.35
N GLU A 202 3.54 -4.39 12.65
CA GLU A 202 4.68 -4.93 13.41
C GLU A 202 5.20 -6.22 12.80
N THR A 203 4.31 -7.18 12.51
CA THR A 203 4.67 -8.45 11.88
C THR A 203 5.23 -8.23 10.48
N ALA A 204 4.65 -7.31 9.69
CA ALA A 204 5.13 -7.02 8.34
C ALA A 204 6.58 -6.50 8.34
N PHE A 205 6.91 -5.54 9.21
CA PHE A 205 8.29 -5.05 9.31
C PHE A 205 9.26 -6.09 9.88
N ALA A 206 8.82 -6.92 10.82
CA ALA A 206 9.63 -8.01 11.35
C ALA A 206 9.96 -9.02 10.25
N ASP A 207 8.97 -9.43 9.45
CA ASP A 207 9.15 -10.37 8.35
C ASP A 207 10.02 -9.77 7.23
N ALA A 208 9.86 -8.47 6.92
CA ALA A 208 10.69 -7.79 5.94
C ALA A 208 12.17 -7.80 6.35
N ARG A 209 12.46 -7.51 7.63
CA ARG A 209 13.82 -7.59 8.18
C ARG A 209 14.38 -9.03 8.14
N ALA A 210 13.57 -9.98 8.59
CA ALA A 210 14.00 -11.39 8.64
C ALA A 210 14.29 -11.97 7.25
N ALA A 211 13.52 -11.55 6.24
CA ALA A 211 13.68 -11.96 4.85
C ALA A 211 14.74 -11.13 4.08
N GLY A 212 15.34 -10.12 4.71
CA GLY A 212 16.32 -9.24 4.06
C GLY A 212 15.74 -8.43 2.90
N LEU A 213 14.43 -8.09 2.95
CA LEU A 213 13.79 -7.30 1.91
C LEU A 213 14.35 -5.87 1.88
N ARG A 214 14.41 -5.29 0.69
CA ARG A 214 15.07 -4.00 0.46
C ARG A 214 14.24 -2.80 0.89
N ALA A 215 12.91 -2.91 0.82
CA ALA A 215 11.99 -1.83 1.15
C ALA A 215 10.64 -2.34 1.65
N VAL A 216 9.87 -1.45 2.27
CA VAL A 216 8.48 -1.66 2.62
C VAL A 216 7.64 -0.56 1.99
N MET A 217 6.52 -0.90 1.35
CA MET A 217 5.52 0.04 0.87
C MET A 217 4.20 -0.21 1.58
N LEU A 218 3.72 0.79 2.29
CA LEU A 218 2.42 0.78 2.96
C LEU A 218 1.40 1.47 2.08
N VAL A 219 0.20 0.91 1.97
CA VAL A 219 -0.94 1.51 1.28
C VAL A 219 -2.09 1.62 2.26
N ILE A 220 -2.57 2.83 2.47
CA ILE A 220 -3.74 3.18 3.28
C ILE A 220 -4.61 4.14 2.46
N GLN A 221 -5.84 4.42 2.88
CA GLN A 221 -6.61 5.45 2.19
C GLN A 221 -6.40 6.83 2.83
N ALA A 222 -6.42 6.93 4.15
CA ALA A 222 -6.39 8.21 4.86
C ALA A 222 -5.15 9.06 4.60
N ASN A 223 -5.31 10.37 4.47
CA ASN A 223 -4.23 11.32 4.76
C ASN A 223 -4.03 11.43 6.27
N PRO A 224 -2.89 10.98 6.85
CA PRO A 224 -2.66 11.03 8.30
C PRO A 224 -2.47 12.45 8.86
N ASP A 225 -2.61 13.50 8.04
CA ASP A 225 -2.51 14.92 8.43
C ASP A 225 -1.19 15.23 9.16
N PHE A 226 -0.07 14.88 8.53
CA PHE A 226 1.26 15.20 9.07
C PHE A 226 1.45 16.71 9.25
N GLU A 227 0.88 17.53 8.37
CA GLU A 227 0.95 18.99 8.38
C GLU A 227 0.24 19.57 9.62
N GLY A 228 -0.82 18.90 10.10
CA GLY A 228 -1.56 19.29 11.30
C GLY A 228 -0.84 18.97 12.62
N ASP A 229 0.24 18.19 12.60
CA ASP A 229 0.94 17.76 13.82
C ASP A 229 1.54 18.94 14.61
N ALA A 230 2.07 19.95 13.93
CA ALA A 230 2.59 21.16 14.57
C ALA A 230 1.47 21.94 15.30
N ALA A 231 0.30 22.08 14.69
CA ALA A 231 -0.85 22.74 15.30
C ALA A 231 -1.38 21.97 16.51
N ARG A 232 -1.39 20.64 16.46
CA ARG A 232 -1.77 19.78 17.60
C ARG A 232 -0.78 19.88 18.74
N LYS A 233 0.53 19.81 18.46
CA LYS A 233 1.60 19.95 19.46
C LYS A 233 1.59 21.32 20.14
N SER A 234 1.26 22.39 19.40
CA SER A 234 1.16 23.74 19.96
C SER A 234 -0.11 24.00 20.75
N GLY A 235 -1.06 23.05 20.82
CA GLY A 235 -2.34 23.21 21.50
C GLY A 235 -3.34 24.12 20.80
N THR A 236 -3.12 24.49 19.54
CA THR A 236 -4.04 25.35 18.76
C THR A 236 -5.32 24.62 18.33
N ARG A 237 -5.39 23.31 18.53
CA ARG A 237 -6.60 22.47 18.35
C ARG A 237 -6.99 21.76 19.65
N PRO A 238 -7.41 22.47 20.70
CA PRO A 238 -7.73 21.86 21.98
C PRO A 238 -8.95 20.92 21.85
N GLY A 239 -8.89 19.78 22.53
CA GLY A 239 -9.98 18.78 22.55
C GLY A 239 -10.11 17.93 21.28
N PHE A 240 -9.26 18.11 20.28
CA PHE A 240 -9.20 17.24 19.09
C PHE A 240 -8.23 16.09 19.36
N ARG A 241 -8.73 14.85 19.30
CA ARG A 241 -7.88 13.65 19.26
C ARG A 241 -7.50 13.35 17.80
N ASP A 242 -6.23 13.17 17.55
CA ASP A 242 -5.73 12.66 16.29
C ASP A 242 -5.92 11.13 16.24
N GLY A 243 -6.81 10.66 15.37
CA GLY A 243 -7.07 9.24 15.16
C GLY A 243 -5.92 8.49 14.49
N TYR A 244 -4.91 9.20 13.98
CA TYR A 244 -3.74 8.61 13.31
C TYR A 244 -2.48 8.62 14.17
N ALA A 245 -2.54 9.15 15.41
CA ALA A 245 -1.36 9.35 16.24
C ALA A 245 -0.59 8.05 16.52
N GLU A 246 -1.30 6.98 16.84
CA GLU A 246 -0.70 5.67 17.10
C GLU A 246 -0.05 5.09 15.84
N PHE A 247 -0.71 5.18 14.69
CA PHE A 247 -0.16 4.75 13.41
C PHE A 247 1.12 5.51 13.04
N LYS A 248 1.10 6.85 13.15
CA LYS A 248 2.28 7.69 12.85
C LYS A 248 3.45 7.36 13.78
N THR A 249 3.17 7.18 15.06
CA THR A 249 4.18 6.79 16.05
C THR A 249 4.78 5.43 15.74
N GLN A 250 3.94 4.45 15.41
CA GLN A 250 4.38 3.11 15.05
C GLN A 250 5.18 3.14 13.74
N LEU A 251 4.68 3.83 12.71
CA LEU A 251 5.38 3.95 11.43
C LEU A 251 6.78 4.55 11.61
N ALA A 252 6.91 5.61 12.39
CA ALA A 252 8.20 6.23 12.67
C ALA A 252 9.17 5.26 13.38
N ARG A 253 8.67 4.50 14.36
CA ARG A 253 9.47 3.48 15.06
C ARG A 253 9.93 2.37 14.12
N GLU A 254 9.01 1.79 13.36
CA GLU A 254 9.30 0.65 12.48
C GLU A 254 10.20 1.05 11.30
N ALA A 255 9.96 2.22 10.69
CA ALA A 255 10.79 2.72 9.60
C ALA A 255 12.23 3.00 10.05
N ARG A 256 12.40 3.54 11.26
CA ARG A 256 13.74 3.74 11.84
C ARG A 256 14.44 2.40 12.10
N ALA A 257 13.73 1.43 12.66
CA ALA A 257 14.28 0.10 12.95
C ALA A 257 14.57 -0.71 11.67
N PHE A 258 13.83 -0.48 10.59
CA PHE A 258 14.04 -1.11 9.30
C PHE A 258 15.27 -0.56 8.60
N GLY A 259 15.48 0.77 8.62
CA GLY A 259 16.66 1.46 8.08
C GLY A 259 16.69 1.58 6.55
N GLY A 260 15.97 0.76 5.81
CA GLY A 260 15.80 0.84 4.36
C GLY A 260 14.67 1.80 3.95
N PRO A 261 14.46 2.00 2.63
CA PRO A 261 13.37 2.84 2.12
C PRO A 261 12.01 2.34 2.58
N VAL A 262 11.17 3.25 3.05
CA VAL A 262 9.75 3.02 3.36
C VAL A 262 8.92 4.02 2.57
N VAL A 263 7.90 3.53 1.87
CA VAL A 263 6.95 4.38 1.14
C VAL A 263 5.58 4.27 1.81
N LEU A 264 4.95 5.40 2.08
CA LEU A 264 3.56 5.48 2.48
C LEU A 264 2.75 6.04 1.31
N VAL A 265 1.87 5.20 0.75
CA VAL A 265 0.90 5.58 -0.27
C VAL A 265 -0.42 5.87 0.40
N HIS A 266 -1.08 6.97 0.02
CA HIS A 266 -2.44 7.29 0.46
C HIS A 266 -3.18 8.18 -0.52
N GLY A 267 -4.51 8.31 -0.36
CA GLY A 267 -5.39 9.21 -1.07
C GLY A 267 -5.99 10.28 -0.16
N ASP A 268 -7.32 10.36 -0.10
CA ASP A 268 -8.20 11.13 0.79
C ASP A 268 -8.28 12.65 0.47
N THR A 269 -7.18 13.34 0.28
CA THR A 269 -7.18 14.77 -0.03
C THR A 269 -7.03 15.10 -1.51
N HIS A 270 -6.91 14.08 -2.38
CA HIS A 270 -6.90 14.17 -3.85
C HIS A 270 -5.78 15.05 -4.42
N SER A 271 -4.72 15.27 -3.65
CA SER A 271 -3.64 16.21 -3.96
C SER A 271 -2.34 15.48 -4.24
N TYR A 272 -2.19 15.03 -5.51
CA TYR A 272 -0.95 14.33 -5.89
C TYR A 272 0.29 15.07 -5.42
N ARG A 273 1.10 14.38 -4.63
CA ARG A 273 2.39 14.88 -4.12
C ARG A 273 3.32 13.74 -3.71
N ILE A 274 4.59 14.06 -3.70
CA ILE A 274 5.65 13.17 -3.19
C ILE A 274 6.56 14.02 -2.31
N ASP A 275 6.68 13.66 -1.02
CA ASP A 275 7.49 14.38 -0.04
C ASP A 275 7.89 13.47 1.14
N GLN A 276 8.50 14.05 2.17
CA GLN A 276 8.97 13.35 3.38
C GLN A 276 8.48 14.05 4.65
N PRO A 277 7.16 13.99 4.96
CA PRO A 277 6.56 14.77 6.05
C PRO A 277 6.74 14.13 7.42
N LEU A 278 7.09 12.83 7.51
CA LEU A 278 7.13 12.11 8.78
C LEU A 278 8.34 12.55 9.61
N GLN A 279 8.08 12.92 10.85
CA GLN A 279 9.09 13.28 11.82
C GLN A 279 9.16 12.27 12.97
N ASP A 280 10.32 12.16 13.57
CA ASP A 280 10.50 11.41 14.82
C ASP A 280 10.00 12.23 16.05
N ALA A 281 10.08 11.60 17.23
CA ALA A 281 9.67 12.25 18.48
C ALA A 281 10.50 13.52 18.81
N ALA A 282 11.71 13.66 18.26
CA ALA A 282 12.56 14.82 18.43
C ALA A 282 12.29 15.92 17.36
N GLY A 283 11.40 15.66 16.40
CA GLY A 283 11.05 16.58 15.31
C GLY A 283 11.97 16.50 14.09
N ASN A 284 12.87 15.52 14.01
CA ASN A 284 13.72 15.33 12.85
C ASN A 284 12.96 14.56 11.76
N THR A 285 13.05 15.02 10.51
CA THR A 285 12.47 14.31 9.37
C THR A 285 13.12 12.94 9.19
N LEU A 286 12.31 11.90 9.01
CA LEU A 286 12.76 10.56 8.67
C LEU A 286 12.99 10.47 7.16
N SER A 287 14.23 10.70 6.72
CA SER A 287 14.61 10.76 5.31
C SER A 287 14.43 9.44 4.54
N ASN A 288 14.27 8.33 5.25
CA ASN A 288 13.99 7.04 4.63
C ASN A 288 12.47 6.76 4.45
N VAL A 289 11.60 7.71 4.84
CA VAL A 289 10.15 7.59 4.65
C VAL A 289 9.67 8.59 3.62
N THR A 290 9.16 8.09 2.50
CA THR A 290 8.58 8.89 1.42
C THR A 290 7.07 8.72 1.43
N ARG A 291 6.31 9.83 1.47
CA ARG A 291 4.88 9.85 1.21
C ARG A 291 4.62 9.99 -0.29
N VAL A 292 3.66 9.23 -0.79
CA VAL A 292 3.09 9.36 -2.13
C VAL A 292 1.58 9.48 -1.96
N GLU A 293 1.02 10.65 -2.28
CA GLU A 293 -0.43 10.83 -2.34
C GLU A 293 -0.90 10.66 -3.77
N THR A 294 -1.94 9.84 -3.96
CA THR A 294 -2.50 9.54 -5.27
C THR A 294 -3.35 10.70 -5.82
N PHE A 295 -3.73 10.60 -7.09
CA PHE A 295 -4.76 11.45 -7.66
C PHE A 295 -6.13 11.03 -7.13
N GLY A 296 -7.08 11.96 -7.11
CA GLY A 296 -8.48 11.71 -6.80
C GLY A 296 -9.39 12.68 -7.50
N SER A 297 -10.70 12.43 -7.42
CA SER A 297 -11.76 13.26 -8.01
C SER A 297 -11.63 14.75 -7.63
N PRO A 298 -11.83 15.70 -8.57
CA PRO A 298 -12.11 15.51 -9.99
C PRO A 298 -10.86 15.40 -10.86
N GLY A 299 -9.67 15.44 -10.29
CA GLY A 299 -8.38 15.45 -10.98
C GLY A 299 -7.82 14.06 -11.19
N LEU A 300 -8.54 13.18 -11.91
CA LEU A 300 -8.18 11.78 -12.06
C LEU A 300 -6.81 11.55 -12.71
N GLY A 301 -6.19 10.46 -12.35
CA GLY A 301 -4.91 10.03 -12.88
C GLY A 301 -4.45 8.72 -12.26
N TRP A 302 -3.29 8.27 -12.67
CA TRP A 302 -2.63 7.12 -12.08
C TRP A 302 -1.12 7.35 -11.96
N ILE A 303 -0.47 6.57 -11.13
CA ILE A 303 0.98 6.65 -10.91
C ILE A 303 1.58 5.32 -11.33
N LYS A 304 2.50 5.33 -12.30
CA LYS A 304 3.38 4.20 -12.55
C LYS A 304 4.50 4.21 -11.54
N VAL A 305 4.54 3.20 -10.69
CA VAL A 305 5.66 2.96 -9.79
C VAL A 305 6.64 2.01 -10.45
N SER A 306 7.91 2.36 -10.44
CA SER A 306 9.00 1.50 -10.88
C SER A 306 9.90 1.18 -9.71
N ILE A 307 10.13 -0.11 -9.44
CA ILE A 307 11.15 -0.59 -8.50
C ILE A 307 12.39 -0.86 -9.35
N ASP A 308 13.41 -0.01 -9.21
CA ASP A 308 14.65 -0.09 -9.97
C ASP A 308 15.81 -0.42 -9.01
N PRO A 309 16.29 -1.66 -8.99
CA PRO A 309 17.36 -2.08 -8.09
C PRO A 309 18.67 -1.29 -8.25
N GLN A 310 18.86 -0.63 -9.39
CA GLN A 310 20.05 0.18 -9.68
C GLN A 310 19.88 1.65 -9.30
N HIS A 311 18.63 2.08 -9.02
CA HIS A 311 18.37 3.47 -8.62
C HIS A 311 18.65 3.67 -7.12
N PRO A 312 19.38 4.75 -6.72
CA PRO A 312 19.72 4.98 -5.31
C PRO A 312 18.51 5.02 -4.36
N ALA A 313 17.39 5.58 -4.81
CA ALA A 313 16.15 5.65 -4.04
C ALA A 313 15.26 4.41 -4.21
N LEU A 314 15.67 3.41 -4.98
CA LEU A 314 14.92 2.20 -5.33
C LEU A 314 13.62 2.46 -6.11
N PHE A 315 12.87 3.49 -5.76
CA PHE A 315 11.57 3.81 -6.36
C PHE A 315 11.63 5.01 -7.30
N ARG A 316 10.88 4.90 -8.41
CA ARG A 316 10.54 6.03 -9.29
C ARG A 316 9.03 6.08 -9.46
N PHE A 317 8.49 7.28 -9.42
CA PHE A 317 7.06 7.54 -9.54
C PHE A 317 6.81 8.41 -10.79
N SER A 318 6.04 7.90 -11.73
CA SER A 318 5.70 8.60 -12.96
C SER A 318 4.20 8.87 -13.00
N ALA A 319 3.82 10.12 -12.78
CA ALA A 319 2.43 10.55 -12.77
C ALA A 319 1.85 10.61 -14.20
N ARG A 320 0.63 10.13 -14.34
CA ARG A 320 -0.20 10.18 -15.55
C ARG A 320 -1.53 10.85 -15.19
N ARG A 321 -1.64 12.14 -15.44
CA ARG A 321 -2.87 12.90 -15.15
C ARG A 321 -3.81 12.83 -16.34
N PHE A 322 -5.05 12.46 -16.07
CA PHE A 322 -6.13 12.58 -17.04
C PHE A 322 -6.74 13.97 -16.97
N MET A 323 -6.62 14.73 -18.05
CA MET A 323 -7.33 15.99 -18.20
C MET A 323 -8.56 15.74 -19.04
N ARG A 324 -9.75 16.21 -18.59
CA ARG A 324 -10.90 16.26 -19.48
C ARG A 324 -10.51 17.11 -20.68
N SER A 325 -10.69 16.57 -21.88
CA SER A 325 -10.71 17.42 -23.06
C SER A 325 -11.84 18.46 -22.86
N PRO A 326 -11.57 19.75 -23.17
CA PRO A 326 -12.53 20.82 -23.01
C PRO A 326 -13.80 20.60 -23.84
#